data_d2b974faada835a2905eff1a24e1dda2
#
_entry.id   d2b974faada835a2905eff1a24e1dda2
#
_cell.length_a   1.000
_cell.length_b   1.000
_cell.length_c   1.000
_cell.angle_alpha   90.00
_cell.angle_beta   90.00
_cell.angle_gamma   90.00
#
_symmetry.space_group_name_H-M   'P 1'
#
loop_
_entity.id
_entity.type
_entity.pdbx_description
1 polymer ?
#
loop_
_entity_poly.entity_id
_entity_poly.type
_entity_poly.pdbx_seq_one_letter_code
_entity_poly.pdbx_strand_id
1 'polypeptide(L)'
;MRTVRDAKFVPQWVDLTQEYPAPLFGHITRQYLNLSYGGHPLQAVDLYLPEEGKPPFPTLILVHGGGFSRCDKRDLSVYPGFYALREGFALASVNYRLVPECRFPCQIHDVKAAIRFLKGHAGEYGLDPRSFFLYGDSAGGYLVSMVGATQHGSSLDGGAAGPEGESCAVRGVAAIAPLINLVRHYGQLERVDYLSPDLHKAMLEESSAILADYLGTPKGRLGALAEKASVDTYLTSAAPPFYIQHGTRDTIIPPIQAIDFAGRLRGLIGGEKVVLDLIEGAKHVGTSPEFIEEEHVLSILRFFRTLL
;
A
#
# COMPACT_ATOMS: atom_id res chain seq x y z
N MET A 1 -31.73 0.89 1.53
CA MET A 1 -30.50 0.34 0.98
C MET A 1 -29.76 1.48 0.31
N ARG A 2 -28.63 1.93 0.86
CA ARG A 2 -27.75 2.92 0.19
C ARG A 2 -26.73 2.15 -0.60
N THR A 3 -26.76 2.26 -1.91
CA THR A 3 -25.73 1.69 -2.79
C THR A 3 -24.43 2.47 -2.65
N VAL A 4 -23.30 1.92 -3.07
CA VAL A 4 -22.00 2.62 -3.15
C VAL A 4 -22.10 3.95 -3.94
N ARG A 5 -23.15 4.13 -4.75
CA ARG A 5 -23.48 5.40 -5.42
C ARG A 5 -23.89 6.52 -4.45
N ASP A 6 -24.33 6.18 -3.22
CA ASP A 6 -24.77 7.15 -2.21
C ASP A 6 -23.65 7.56 -1.24
N ALA A 7 -22.40 7.21 -1.53
CA ALA A 7 -21.24 7.47 -0.68
C ALA A 7 -20.83 8.97 -0.65
N LYS A 8 -21.78 9.86 -0.37
CA LYS A 8 -21.51 11.19 0.21
C LYS A 8 -21.25 11.13 1.71
N PHE A 9 -21.20 9.93 2.28
CA PHE A 9 -20.94 9.73 3.68
C PHE A 9 -19.49 9.30 3.87
N VAL A 10 -18.58 10.27 3.85
CA VAL A 10 -17.27 10.13 4.48
C VAL A 10 -17.46 10.55 5.94
N PRO A 11 -17.26 9.66 6.92
CA PRO A 11 -17.32 10.06 8.32
C PRO A 11 -16.31 11.20 8.56
N GLN A 12 -16.69 12.24 9.29
CA GLN A 12 -15.80 13.37 9.60
C GLN A 12 -14.55 12.96 10.41
N TRP A 13 -14.51 11.72 10.91
CA TRP A 13 -13.40 11.13 11.65
C TRP A 13 -13.25 9.68 11.22
N VAL A 14 -12.27 9.44 10.39
CA VAL A 14 -11.93 8.09 9.95
C VAL A 14 -10.92 7.53 10.92
N ASP A 15 -11.38 6.74 11.90
CA ASP A 15 -10.50 5.83 12.61
C ASP A 15 -10.23 4.63 11.70
N LEU A 16 -9.08 4.61 11.06
CA LEU A 16 -8.69 3.57 10.11
C LEU A 16 -8.51 2.19 10.77
N THR A 17 -8.58 2.12 12.11
CA THR A 17 -8.53 0.86 12.85
C THR A 17 -9.92 0.26 13.10
N GLN A 18 -10.99 0.97 12.75
CA GLN A 18 -12.36 0.45 12.89
C GLN A 18 -12.69 -0.49 11.73
N GLU A 19 -13.18 -1.67 12.06
CA GLU A 19 -13.79 -2.55 11.07
C GLU A 19 -14.97 -1.85 10.38
N TYR A 20 -15.07 -2.03 9.07
CA TYR A 20 -16.22 -1.55 8.34
C TYR A 20 -17.49 -2.23 8.86
N PRO A 21 -18.54 -1.47 9.17
CA PRO A 21 -19.83 -2.09 9.46
C PRO A 21 -20.27 -2.89 8.23
N ALA A 22 -20.55 -4.17 8.43
CA ALA A 22 -20.98 -5.13 7.42
C ALA A 22 -21.99 -4.60 6.37
N PRO A 23 -22.87 -3.63 6.69
CA PRO A 23 -23.80 -3.04 5.72
C PRO A 23 -23.17 -2.30 4.53
N LEU A 24 -21.91 -1.81 4.65
CA LEU A 24 -21.25 -1.11 3.53
C LEU A 24 -20.85 -2.07 2.41
N PHE A 25 -20.65 -3.34 2.72
CA PHE A 25 -20.22 -4.38 1.77
C PHE A 25 -21.24 -5.51 1.61
N GLY A 26 -22.32 -5.48 2.35
CA GLY A 26 -23.36 -6.52 2.34
C GLY A 26 -24.08 -6.70 1.00
N HIS A 27 -23.81 -5.83 0.01
CA HIS A 27 -24.35 -5.96 -1.35
C HIS A 27 -23.36 -6.68 -2.30
N ILE A 28 -22.11 -6.90 -1.88
CA ILE A 28 -21.12 -7.61 -2.70
C ILE A 28 -21.36 -9.09 -2.51
N THR A 29 -21.88 -9.74 -3.56
CA THR A 29 -22.24 -11.16 -3.53
C THR A 29 -21.10 -12.06 -4.01
N ARG A 30 -20.24 -11.52 -4.88
CA ARG A 30 -19.11 -12.24 -5.48
C ARG A 30 -17.85 -12.00 -4.67
N GLN A 31 -17.68 -12.75 -3.58
CA GLN A 31 -16.55 -12.58 -2.66
C GLN A 31 -16.02 -13.92 -2.14
N TYR A 32 -14.72 -13.95 -1.89
CA TYR A 32 -14.00 -15.04 -1.24
C TYR A 32 -13.24 -14.47 -0.05
N LEU A 33 -13.61 -14.85 1.15
CA LEU A 33 -13.09 -14.26 2.37
C LEU A 33 -12.09 -15.19 3.06
N ASN A 34 -11.04 -14.60 3.65
CA ASN A 34 -10.02 -15.32 4.41
C ASN A 34 -9.32 -16.42 3.60
N LEU A 35 -9.04 -16.19 2.32
CA LEU A 35 -8.22 -17.08 1.52
C LEU A 35 -6.80 -17.09 2.10
N SER A 36 -6.35 -18.24 2.60
CA SER A 36 -5.01 -18.38 3.19
C SER A 36 -3.97 -18.48 2.09
N TYR A 37 -2.96 -17.62 2.14
CA TYR A 37 -1.79 -17.68 1.25
C TYR A 37 -0.51 -18.14 1.96
N GLY A 38 -0.61 -18.52 3.25
CA GLY A 38 0.49 -19.02 4.06
C GLY A 38 0.01 -19.72 5.32
N GLY A 39 0.95 -20.09 6.21
CA GLY A 39 0.67 -20.85 7.44
C GLY A 39 0.23 -20.03 8.65
N HIS A 40 0.24 -18.70 8.57
CA HIS A 40 -0.09 -17.82 9.70
C HIS A 40 -1.49 -17.22 9.52
N PRO A 41 -2.29 -17.01 10.59
CA PRO A 41 -3.65 -16.44 10.48
C PRO A 41 -3.73 -15.10 9.74
N LEU A 42 -2.71 -14.24 9.90
CA LEU A 42 -2.60 -12.97 9.16
C LEU A 42 -2.09 -13.13 7.72
N GLN A 43 -1.69 -14.32 7.28
CA GLN A 43 -1.39 -14.59 5.88
C GLN A 43 -2.68 -14.95 5.12
N ALA A 44 -3.58 -13.98 5.04
CA ALA A 44 -4.91 -14.14 4.45
C ALA A 44 -5.27 -12.94 3.56
N VAL A 45 -6.05 -13.21 2.53
CA VAL A 45 -6.58 -12.22 1.61
C VAL A 45 -8.10 -12.36 1.49
N ASP A 46 -8.79 -11.22 1.44
CA ASP A 46 -10.19 -11.16 1.04
C ASP A 46 -10.27 -10.69 -0.41
N LEU A 47 -10.95 -11.45 -1.24
CA LEU A 47 -11.10 -11.18 -2.66
C LEU A 47 -12.56 -10.84 -2.96
N TYR A 48 -12.76 -9.71 -3.62
CA TYR A 48 -14.06 -9.21 -4.06
C TYR A 48 -14.03 -9.05 -5.58
N LEU A 49 -15.07 -9.51 -6.26
CA LEU A 49 -15.18 -9.41 -7.71
C LEU A 49 -16.24 -8.39 -8.10
N PRO A 50 -16.09 -7.72 -9.25
CA PRO A 50 -17.14 -6.86 -9.80
C PRO A 50 -18.46 -7.61 -9.94
N GLU A 51 -19.58 -6.99 -9.59
CA GLU A 51 -20.91 -7.55 -9.81
C GLU A 51 -21.26 -7.59 -11.29
N GLU A 52 -20.76 -6.64 -12.06
CA GLU A 52 -20.93 -6.51 -13.51
C GLU A 52 -19.64 -6.89 -14.26
N GLY A 53 -19.77 -7.22 -15.54
CA GLY A 53 -18.65 -7.60 -16.39
C GLY A 53 -18.37 -9.11 -16.41
N LYS A 54 -17.38 -9.48 -17.22
CA LYS A 54 -16.98 -10.88 -17.41
C LYS A 54 -15.50 -11.07 -17.09
N PRO A 55 -15.12 -12.17 -16.42
CA PRO A 55 -13.72 -12.52 -16.22
C PRO A 55 -12.98 -12.73 -17.56
N PRO A 56 -11.63 -12.62 -17.58
CA PRO A 56 -10.81 -12.35 -16.41
C PRO A 56 -10.75 -10.86 -16.05
N PHE A 57 -10.75 -10.54 -14.74
CA PHE A 57 -10.71 -9.16 -14.25
C PHE A 57 -9.27 -8.70 -13.97
N PRO A 58 -8.88 -7.47 -14.34
CA PRO A 58 -7.72 -6.83 -13.75
C PRO A 58 -7.91 -6.72 -12.24
N THR A 59 -6.84 -6.79 -11.47
CA THR A 59 -6.94 -6.91 -10.01
C THR A 59 -6.16 -5.80 -9.32
N LEU A 60 -6.85 -5.07 -8.44
CA LEU A 60 -6.24 -4.16 -7.47
C LEU A 60 -5.93 -4.94 -6.19
N ILE A 61 -4.66 -5.04 -5.83
CA ILE A 61 -4.20 -5.65 -4.58
C ILE A 61 -3.94 -4.52 -3.59
N LEU A 62 -4.73 -4.45 -2.54
CA LEU A 62 -4.65 -3.42 -1.52
C LEU A 62 -3.91 -3.96 -0.29
N VAL A 63 -2.92 -3.19 0.17
CA VAL A 63 -2.08 -3.46 1.33
C VAL A 63 -2.25 -2.33 2.33
N HIS A 64 -2.85 -2.62 3.48
CA HIS A 64 -3.18 -1.62 4.49
C HIS A 64 -1.95 -1.00 5.18
N GLY A 65 -2.13 0.19 5.74
CA GLY A 65 -1.13 0.90 6.53
C GLY A 65 -1.00 0.38 7.97
N GLY A 66 -0.89 1.29 8.94
CA GLY A 66 -0.89 0.97 10.37
C GLY A 66 0.47 0.75 11.01
N GLY A 67 1.55 1.35 10.47
CA GLY A 67 2.88 1.33 11.10
C GLY A 67 3.44 -0.07 11.33
N PHE A 68 3.07 -1.04 10.48
CA PHE A 68 3.46 -2.46 10.55
C PHE A 68 2.96 -3.22 11.79
N SER A 69 2.19 -2.59 12.68
CA SER A 69 1.79 -3.14 13.99
C SER A 69 0.29 -3.25 14.21
N ARG A 70 -0.51 -2.68 13.33
CA ARG A 70 -1.96 -2.58 13.46
C ARG A 70 -2.64 -2.54 12.09
N CYS A 71 -3.94 -2.42 12.07
CA CYS A 71 -4.85 -2.46 10.95
C CYS A 71 -5.10 -3.87 10.39
N ASP A 72 -6.11 -3.98 9.56
CA ASP A 72 -6.59 -5.24 8.99
C ASP A 72 -7.12 -5.01 7.56
N LYS A 73 -7.18 -6.08 6.78
CA LYS A 73 -7.76 -6.10 5.43
C LYS A 73 -9.25 -5.73 5.37
N ARG A 74 -9.89 -5.47 6.51
CA ARG A 74 -11.32 -5.11 6.62
C ARG A 74 -11.55 -3.78 7.32
N ASP A 75 -10.50 -3.03 7.65
CA ASP A 75 -10.68 -1.71 8.23
C ASP A 75 -10.90 -0.62 7.16
N LEU A 76 -11.04 0.64 7.62
CA LEU A 76 -11.38 1.76 6.74
C LEU A 76 -10.33 2.05 5.67
N SER A 77 -9.08 1.62 5.84
CA SER A 77 -8.03 1.80 4.84
C SER A 77 -8.32 1.07 3.52
N VAL A 78 -9.21 0.07 3.56
CA VAL A 78 -9.64 -0.71 2.40
C VAL A 78 -10.68 0.02 1.54
N TYR A 79 -11.35 1.03 2.09
CA TYR A 79 -12.45 1.73 1.40
C TYR A 79 -12.13 2.20 -0.03
N PRO A 80 -10.97 2.80 -0.29
CA PRO A 80 -10.59 3.18 -1.66
C PRO A 80 -10.65 2.01 -2.66
N GLY A 81 -10.35 0.81 -2.20
CA GLY A 81 -10.38 -0.40 -3.03
C GLY A 81 -11.76 -0.73 -3.59
N PHE A 82 -12.86 -0.35 -2.91
CA PHE A 82 -14.21 -0.66 -3.39
C PHE A 82 -14.64 0.18 -4.60
N TYR A 83 -14.03 1.34 -4.82
CA TYR A 83 -14.21 2.06 -6.08
C TYR A 83 -13.69 1.24 -7.27
N ALA A 84 -12.65 0.42 -7.06
CA ALA A 84 -12.09 -0.43 -8.11
C ALA A 84 -13.12 -1.45 -8.66
N LEU A 85 -14.01 -1.99 -7.81
CA LEU A 85 -15.07 -2.91 -8.24
C LEU A 85 -16.03 -2.25 -9.24
N ARG A 86 -16.39 -0.99 -9.00
CA ARG A 86 -17.24 -0.20 -9.92
C ARG A 86 -16.56 0.08 -11.24
N GLU A 87 -15.24 0.14 -11.21
CA GLU A 87 -14.38 0.36 -12.36
C GLU A 87 -13.97 -0.95 -13.07
N GLY A 88 -14.56 -2.09 -12.69
CA GLY A 88 -14.33 -3.39 -13.33
C GLY A 88 -13.02 -4.08 -12.94
N PHE A 89 -12.36 -3.65 -11.86
CA PHE A 89 -11.25 -4.36 -11.25
C PHE A 89 -11.75 -5.28 -10.13
N ALA A 90 -11.18 -6.47 -10.01
CA ALA A 90 -11.29 -7.22 -8.76
C ALA A 90 -10.48 -6.51 -7.66
N LEU A 91 -10.93 -6.61 -6.41
CA LEU A 91 -10.21 -6.10 -5.24
C LEU A 91 -9.71 -7.27 -4.39
N ALA A 92 -8.42 -7.36 -4.17
CA ALA A 92 -7.80 -8.28 -3.24
C ALA A 92 -7.22 -7.48 -2.05
N SER A 93 -7.85 -7.55 -0.90
CA SER A 93 -7.38 -6.89 0.32
C SER A 93 -6.55 -7.85 1.15
N VAL A 94 -5.28 -7.48 1.41
CA VAL A 94 -4.25 -8.38 1.94
C VAL A 94 -3.90 -8.01 3.37
N ASN A 95 -4.00 -8.99 4.30
CA ASN A 95 -3.32 -8.95 5.57
C ASN A 95 -1.89 -9.48 5.42
N TYR A 96 -1.00 -8.99 6.25
CA TYR A 96 0.37 -9.47 6.39
C TYR A 96 0.73 -9.56 7.88
N ARG A 97 1.72 -10.35 8.25
CA ARG A 97 2.14 -10.51 9.64
C ARG A 97 2.68 -9.19 10.20
N LEU A 98 2.29 -8.87 11.42
CA LEU A 98 2.61 -7.62 12.08
C LEU A 98 3.79 -7.78 13.06
N VAL A 99 4.41 -6.66 13.46
CA VAL A 99 5.34 -6.66 14.58
C VAL A 99 4.56 -6.93 15.90
N PRO A 100 5.15 -7.55 16.92
CA PRO A 100 6.56 -7.98 16.98
C PRO A 100 6.84 -9.35 16.38
N GLU A 101 5.83 -10.10 15.92
CA GLU A 101 5.97 -11.48 15.43
C GLU A 101 6.76 -11.55 14.14
N CYS A 102 6.65 -10.51 13.32
CA CYS A 102 7.27 -10.44 12.01
C CYS A 102 7.92 -9.06 11.83
N ARG A 103 9.19 -9.04 11.47
CA ARG A 103 10.00 -7.83 11.27
C ARG A 103 10.55 -7.82 9.85
N PHE A 104 11.14 -6.69 9.43
CA PHE A 104 11.81 -6.59 8.13
C PHE A 104 12.77 -7.78 7.91
N PRO A 105 12.70 -8.44 6.73
CA PRO A 105 11.88 -8.14 5.54
C PRO A 105 10.58 -8.97 5.44
N CYS A 106 10.13 -9.59 6.50
CA CYS A 106 9.07 -10.59 6.54
C CYS A 106 7.74 -10.10 5.90
N GLN A 107 7.30 -8.86 6.18
CA GLN A 107 6.07 -8.28 5.63
C GLN A 107 6.13 -8.15 4.10
N ILE A 108 7.30 -7.82 3.56
CA ILE A 108 7.52 -7.76 2.11
C ILE A 108 7.35 -9.16 1.49
N HIS A 109 7.87 -10.18 2.15
CA HIS A 109 7.72 -11.57 1.73
C HIS A 109 6.25 -12.00 1.74
N ASP A 110 5.48 -11.57 2.75
CA ASP A 110 4.05 -11.87 2.85
C ASP A 110 3.27 -11.26 1.70
N VAL A 111 3.49 -9.98 1.38
CA VAL A 111 2.83 -9.33 0.23
C VAL A 111 3.19 -10.02 -1.09
N LYS A 112 4.47 -10.36 -1.29
CA LYS A 112 4.91 -11.10 -2.48
C LYS A 112 4.26 -12.49 -2.56
N ALA A 113 4.13 -13.19 -1.41
CA ALA A 113 3.46 -14.49 -1.34
C ALA A 113 1.97 -14.38 -1.70
N ALA A 114 1.27 -13.34 -1.21
CA ALA A 114 -0.11 -13.08 -1.56
C ALA A 114 -0.29 -12.85 -3.07
N ILE A 115 0.60 -12.09 -3.71
CA ILE A 115 0.59 -11.87 -5.17
C ILE A 115 0.75 -13.20 -5.91
N ARG A 116 1.73 -14.02 -5.53
CA ARG A 116 1.96 -15.34 -6.16
C ARG A 116 0.77 -16.28 -5.97
N PHE A 117 0.19 -16.29 -4.76
CA PHE A 117 -1.01 -17.06 -4.47
C PHE A 117 -2.16 -16.67 -5.41
N LEU A 118 -2.46 -15.39 -5.52
CA LEU A 118 -3.54 -14.89 -6.39
C LEU A 118 -3.28 -15.20 -7.86
N LYS A 119 -2.04 -15.12 -8.32
CA LYS A 119 -1.67 -15.48 -9.70
C LYS A 119 -1.83 -16.98 -9.98
N GLY A 120 -1.35 -17.83 -9.07
CA GLY A 120 -1.47 -19.26 -9.20
C GLY A 120 -2.92 -19.77 -9.20
N HIS A 121 -3.84 -19.00 -8.59
CA HIS A 121 -5.28 -19.29 -8.54
C HIS A 121 -6.11 -18.38 -9.46
N ALA A 122 -5.46 -17.63 -10.35
CA ALA A 122 -6.14 -16.62 -11.17
C ALA A 122 -7.27 -17.22 -12.02
N GLY A 123 -7.08 -18.41 -12.58
CA GLY A 123 -8.11 -19.10 -13.35
C GLY A 123 -9.32 -19.51 -12.50
N GLU A 124 -9.11 -19.92 -11.25
CA GLU A 124 -10.16 -20.30 -10.31
C GLU A 124 -11.04 -19.11 -9.93
N TYR A 125 -10.41 -17.95 -9.70
CA TYR A 125 -11.13 -16.75 -9.26
C TYR A 125 -11.51 -15.79 -10.40
N GLY A 126 -11.17 -16.12 -11.65
CA GLY A 126 -11.48 -15.27 -12.79
C GLY A 126 -10.68 -13.98 -12.82
N LEU A 127 -9.40 -14.01 -12.42
CA LEU A 127 -8.48 -12.88 -12.44
C LEU A 127 -7.59 -12.91 -13.69
N ASP A 128 -7.15 -11.74 -14.20
CA ASP A 128 -6.10 -11.67 -15.21
C ASP A 128 -4.72 -11.55 -14.53
N PRO A 129 -3.91 -12.61 -14.48
CA PRO A 129 -2.62 -12.59 -13.78
C PRO A 129 -1.59 -11.64 -14.39
N ARG A 130 -1.83 -11.11 -15.60
CA ARG A 130 -0.98 -10.13 -16.26
C ARG A 130 -1.36 -8.69 -15.91
N SER A 131 -2.51 -8.49 -15.26
CA SER A 131 -3.10 -7.17 -14.97
C SER A 131 -3.31 -6.99 -13.46
N PHE A 132 -2.24 -7.25 -12.68
CA PHE A 132 -2.21 -7.01 -11.23
C PHE A 132 -1.57 -5.66 -10.93
N PHE A 133 -2.22 -4.88 -10.06
CA PHE A 133 -1.81 -3.57 -9.61
C PHE A 133 -1.77 -3.53 -8.10
N LEU A 134 -0.82 -2.80 -7.53
CA LEU A 134 -0.71 -2.62 -6.08
C LEU A 134 -1.24 -1.24 -5.68
N TYR A 135 -1.92 -1.20 -4.56
CA TYR A 135 -2.31 0.01 -3.84
C TYR A 135 -1.95 -0.17 -2.37
N GLY A 136 -1.30 0.81 -1.76
CA GLY A 136 -1.01 0.76 -0.33
C GLY A 136 -0.80 2.15 0.25
N ASP A 137 -1.18 2.31 1.51
CA ASP A 137 -1.11 3.56 2.24
C ASP A 137 -0.10 3.48 3.40
N SER A 138 0.61 4.55 3.70
CA SER A 138 1.55 4.64 4.84
C SER A 138 2.54 3.47 4.87
N ALA A 139 2.51 2.60 5.89
CA ALA A 139 3.29 1.36 5.95
C ALA A 139 2.98 0.43 4.76
N GLY A 140 1.71 0.33 4.34
CA GLY A 140 1.32 -0.38 3.12
C GLY A 140 1.90 0.28 1.88
N GLY A 141 1.94 1.62 1.82
CA GLY A 141 2.59 2.40 0.76
C GLY A 141 4.09 2.08 0.63
N TYR A 142 4.76 1.92 1.76
CA TYR A 142 6.13 1.41 1.81
C TYR A 142 6.22 -0.02 1.26
N LEU A 143 5.35 -0.94 1.74
CA LEU A 143 5.38 -2.34 1.33
C LEU A 143 5.16 -2.52 -0.18
N VAL A 144 4.17 -1.83 -0.76
CA VAL A 144 3.92 -1.90 -2.21
C VAL A 144 5.05 -1.28 -3.02
N SER A 145 5.69 -0.22 -2.49
CA SER A 145 6.86 0.40 -3.11
C SER A 145 8.07 -0.56 -3.10
N MET A 146 8.30 -1.26 -1.97
CA MET A 146 9.35 -2.28 -1.87
C MET A 146 9.09 -3.45 -2.83
N VAL A 147 7.85 -3.92 -2.94
CA VAL A 147 7.50 -4.98 -3.92
C VAL A 147 7.78 -4.50 -5.34
N GLY A 148 7.32 -3.30 -5.72
CA GLY A 148 7.58 -2.75 -7.05
C GLY A 148 9.08 -2.60 -7.36
N ALA A 149 9.88 -2.12 -6.40
CA ALA A 149 11.32 -1.95 -6.57
C ALA A 149 12.10 -3.28 -6.64
N THR A 150 11.53 -4.37 -6.09
CA THR A 150 12.22 -5.66 -5.91
C THR A 150 11.57 -6.84 -6.63
N GLN A 151 10.65 -6.59 -7.57
CA GLN A 151 9.85 -7.63 -8.23
C GLN A 151 10.62 -8.51 -9.23
N HIS A 152 11.80 -8.09 -9.64
CA HIS A 152 12.62 -8.79 -10.64
C HIS A 152 13.93 -9.32 -10.03
N GLY A 153 13.80 -10.24 -9.07
CA GLY A 153 14.93 -10.96 -8.48
C GLY A 153 15.80 -10.10 -7.58
N SER A 154 15.50 -10.06 -6.31
CA SER A 154 16.30 -9.38 -5.30
C SER A 154 16.53 -10.30 -4.10
N SER A 155 17.45 -9.90 -3.21
CA SER A 155 17.64 -10.54 -1.91
C SER A 155 16.37 -10.54 -1.03
N LEU A 156 15.36 -9.73 -1.41
CA LEU A 156 14.06 -9.63 -0.75
C LEU A 156 12.95 -10.42 -1.47
N ASP A 157 13.30 -11.40 -2.28
CA ASP A 157 12.31 -12.18 -3.05
C ASP A 157 11.55 -13.21 -2.19
N GLY A 158 12.02 -13.45 -0.96
CA GLY A 158 11.28 -14.20 0.06
C GLY A 158 11.25 -15.70 -0.13
N GLY A 159 12.09 -16.25 -1.00
CA GLY A 159 12.04 -17.69 -1.30
C GLY A 159 10.69 -18.10 -1.92
N ALA A 160 10.43 -19.39 -1.96
CA ALA A 160 9.28 -19.99 -2.63
C ALA A 160 7.96 -19.94 -1.84
N ALA A 161 7.65 -18.86 -1.13
CA ALA A 161 6.32 -18.72 -0.55
C ALA A 161 5.31 -18.40 -1.65
N GLY A 162 4.39 -19.31 -1.91
CA GLY A 162 3.42 -19.30 -3.01
C GLY A 162 3.65 -20.46 -3.99
N PRO A 163 2.78 -20.63 -5.00
CA PRO A 163 2.93 -21.67 -6.03
C PRO A 163 4.30 -21.56 -6.73
N GLU A 164 4.94 -22.70 -6.95
CA GLU A 164 6.28 -22.77 -7.53
C GLU A 164 6.27 -22.16 -8.95
N GLY A 165 7.24 -21.29 -9.24
CA GLY A 165 7.38 -20.64 -10.54
C GLY A 165 6.58 -19.36 -10.75
N GLU A 166 5.67 -19.01 -9.84
CA GLU A 166 4.88 -17.77 -9.99
C GLU A 166 5.68 -16.51 -9.66
N SER A 167 5.55 -15.51 -10.54
CA SER A 167 6.18 -14.20 -10.38
C SER A 167 5.36 -13.30 -9.46
N CYS A 168 6.02 -12.50 -8.61
CA CYS A 168 5.37 -11.41 -7.86
C CYS A 168 5.33 -10.09 -8.64
N ALA A 169 5.72 -10.06 -9.91
CA ALA A 169 5.72 -8.84 -10.72
C ALA A 169 4.30 -8.30 -10.91
N VAL A 170 4.18 -6.98 -10.84
CA VAL A 170 2.93 -6.25 -11.01
C VAL A 170 3.07 -5.21 -12.13
N ARG A 171 1.94 -4.78 -12.67
CA ARG A 171 1.89 -3.89 -13.83
C ARG A 171 2.00 -2.41 -13.48
N GLY A 172 1.63 -2.05 -12.24
CA GLY A 172 1.74 -0.69 -11.71
C GLY A 172 1.54 -0.66 -10.21
N VAL A 173 1.99 0.42 -9.58
CA VAL A 173 1.95 0.63 -8.12
C VAL A 173 1.37 1.99 -7.82
N ALA A 174 0.39 2.06 -6.90
CA ALA A 174 -0.07 3.28 -6.24
C ALA A 174 0.44 3.29 -4.80
N ALA A 175 1.31 4.24 -4.49
CA ALA A 175 1.89 4.42 -3.17
C ALA A 175 1.36 5.70 -2.54
N ILE A 176 0.59 5.57 -1.46
CA ILE A 176 -0.10 6.66 -0.80
C ILE A 176 0.61 7.01 0.50
N ALA A 177 1.09 8.24 0.63
CA ALA A 177 1.88 8.72 1.76
C ALA A 177 3.00 7.73 2.17
N PRO A 178 3.83 7.23 1.22
CA PRO A 178 4.77 6.16 1.49
C PRO A 178 6.00 6.63 2.26
N LEU A 179 6.48 5.81 3.19
CA LEU A 179 7.82 5.91 3.73
C LEU A 179 8.81 5.27 2.73
N ILE A 180 9.75 6.02 2.20
CA ILE A 180 10.66 5.53 1.15
C ILE A 180 12.07 5.31 1.65
N ASN A 181 12.65 6.32 2.31
CA ASN A 181 14.03 6.28 2.80
C ASN A 181 14.07 6.38 4.32
N LEU A 182 14.38 5.26 4.97
CA LEU A 182 14.39 5.18 6.43
C LEU A 182 15.59 5.92 7.04
N VAL A 183 16.70 6.01 6.30
CA VAL A 183 17.91 6.71 6.76
C VAL A 183 17.69 8.22 6.83
N ARG A 184 17.01 8.79 5.82
CA ARG A 184 16.78 10.24 5.73
C ARG A 184 15.54 10.73 6.49
N HIS A 185 14.66 9.79 6.84
CA HIS A 185 13.34 10.10 7.39
C HIS A 185 13.38 11.07 8.58
N TYR A 186 14.23 10.80 9.59
CA TYR A 186 14.32 11.66 10.78
C TYR A 186 14.80 13.07 10.45
N GLY A 187 15.89 13.20 9.71
CA GLY A 187 16.42 14.51 9.34
C GLY A 187 15.49 15.29 8.39
N GLN A 188 14.61 14.60 7.65
CA GLN A 188 13.58 15.24 6.86
C GLN A 188 12.39 15.67 7.74
N LEU A 189 11.99 14.84 8.69
CA LEU A 189 10.94 15.18 9.66
C LEU A 189 11.36 16.35 10.54
N GLU A 190 12.63 16.44 10.98
CA GLU A 190 13.18 17.57 11.72
C GLU A 190 13.12 18.92 10.99
N ARG A 191 13.02 18.92 9.67
CA ARG A 191 12.98 20.14 8.84
C ARG A 191 11.58 20.60 8.49
N VAL A 192 10.56 19.88 8.95
CA VAL A 192 9.16 20.25 8.72
C VAL A 192 8.85 21.51 9.55
N ASP A 193 8.44 22.59 8.90
CA ASP A 193 8.24 23.91 9.49
C ASP A 193 6.80 24.21 9.96
N TYR A 194 5.85 23.31 9.63
CA TYR A 194 4.44 23.46 9.98
C TYR A 194 4.03 22.70 11.26
N LEU A 195 4.98 22.11 11.99
CA LEU A 195 4.75 21.48 13.30
C LEU A 195 5.14 22.39 14.44
N SER A 196 4.36 22.37 15.53
CA SER A 196 4.81 22.96 16.79
C SER A 196 5.98 22.16 17.36
N PRO A 197 6.88 22.77 18.18
CA PRO A 197 8.02 22.05 18.76
C PRO A 197 7.62 20.78 19.53
N ASP A 198 6.51 20.81 20.29
CA ASP A 198 6.03 19.67 21.07
C ASP A 198 5.53 18.56 20.18
N LEU A 199 4.75 18.89 19.13
CA LEU A 199 4.26 17.92 18.17
C LEU A 199 5.42 17.32 17.37
N HIS A 200 6.40 18.14 17.00
CA HIS A 200 7.60 17.70 16.30
C HIS A 200 8.35 16.62 17.10
N LYS A 201 8.58 16.90 18.39
CA LYS A 201 9.22 15.93 19.30
C LYS A 201 8.41 14.63 19.40
N ALA A 202 7.09 14.73 19.58
CA ALA A 202 6.22 13.56 19.68
C ALA A 202 6.27 12.71 18.41
N MET A 203 6.24 13.32 17.23
CA MET A 203 6.31 12.60 15.95
C MET A 203 7.67 11.90 15.74
N LEU A 204 8.78 12.54 16.14
CA LEU A 204 10.10 11.91 16.10
C LEU A 204 10.20 10.70 17.05
N GLU A 205 9.65 10.81 18.25
CA GLU A 205 9.63 9.72 19.23
C GLU A 205 8.76 8.54 18.75
N GLU A 206 7.59 8.80 18.21
CA GLU A 206 6.68 7.80 17.65
C GLU A 206 7.29 7.11 16.45
N SER A 207 7.80 7.86 15.49
CA SER A 207 8.46 7.33 14.30
C SER A 207 9.68 6.46 14.66
N SER A 208 10.46 6.90 15.66
CA SER A 208 11.59 6.12 16.18
C SER A 208 11.17 4.79 16.79
N ALA A 209 10.05 4.76 17.50
CA ALA A 209 9.52 3.53 18.06
C ALA A 209 9.06 2.56 16.97
N ILE A 210 8.25 3.04 16.03
CA ILE A 210 7.73 2.25 14.91
C ILE A 210 8.87 1.62 14.10
N LEU A 211 9.87 2.41 13.73
CA LEU A 211 10.99 1.89 12.92
C LEU A 211 11.90 0.94 13.71
N ALA A 212 12.11 1.19 15.00
CA ALA A 212 12.85 0.29 15.87
C ALA A 212 12.17 -1.08 15.97
N ASP A 213 10.86 -1.10 16.15
CA ASP A 213 10.06 -2.32 16.23
C ASP A 213 10.07 -3.06 14.87
N TYR A 214 9.86 -2.33 13.77
CA TYR A 214 9.86 -2.90 12.42
C TYR A 214 11.20 -3.53 12.05
N LEU A 215 12.31 -2.87 12.37
CA LEU A 215 13.66 -3.36 12.08
C LEU A 215 14.20 -4.34 13.13
N GLY A 216 13.57 -4.43 14.29
CA GLY A 216 14.09 -5.21 15.42
C GLY A 216 15.39 -4.65 16.00
N THR A 217 15.54 -3.32 16.00
CA THR A 217 16.74 -2.61 16.47
C THR A 217 16.40 -1.70 17.65
N PRO A 218 17.38 -1.38 18.52
CA PRO A 218 17.17 -0.35 19.54
C PRO A 218 16.81 1.00 18.93
N LYS A 219 15.94 1.77 19.62
CA LYS A 219 15.60 3.14 19.21
C LYS A 219 16.85 3.97 18.96
N GLY A 220 16.84 4.75 17.88
CA GLY A 220 17.95 5.60 17.48
C GLY A 220 19.18 4.87 16.89
N ARG A 221 19.12 3.55 16.69
CA ARG A 221 20.19 2.74 16.10
C ARG A 221 19.74 1.97 14.87
N LEU A 222 19.22 2.69 13.87
CA LEU A 222 18.73 2.04 12.64
C LEU A 222 19.86 1.49 11.77
N GLY A 223 21.03 2.14 11.74
CA GLY A 223 22.27 1.66 11.12
C GLY A 223 22.12 1.16 9.67
N ALA A 224 22.98 0.20 9.31
CA ALA A 224 22.98 -0.41 7.98
C ALA A 224 21.66 -1.15 7.62
N LEU A 225 20.85 -1.50 8.62
CA LEU A 225 19.56 -2.15 8.36
C LEU A 225 18.53 -1.18 7.79
N ALA A 226 18.56 0.10 8.22
CA ALA A 226 17.71 1.13 7.64
C ALA A 226 18.00 1.36 6.13
N GLU A 227 19.27 1.28 5.73
CA GLU A 227 19.64 1.36 4.32
C GLU A 227 19.08 0.19 3.52
N LYS A 228 19.20 -1.04 4.04
CA LYS A 228 18.61 -2.25 3.45
C LYS A 228 17.09 -2.22 3.43
N ALA A 229 16.46 -1.51 4.34
CA ALA A 229 15.01 -1.34 4.40
C ALA A 229 14.53 -0.11 3.62
N SER A 230 15.39 0.68 3.01
CA SER A 230 15.01 1.83 2.20
C SER A 230 14.68 1.40 0.76
N VAL A 231 13.53 1.83 0.25
CA VAL A 231 13.02 1.46 -1.09
C VAL A 231 14.00 1.88 -2.19
N ASP A 232 14.54 3.08 -2.06
CA ASP A 232 15.43 3.66 -3.07
C ASP A 232 16.79 2.95 -3.20
N THR A 233 17.13 2.04 -2.29
CA THR A 233 18.28 1.13 -2.41
C THR A 233 18.11 0.12 -3.56
N TYR A 234 16.87 -0.22 -3.89
CA TYR A 234 16.53 -1.27 -4.88
C TYR A 234 16.02 -0.74 -6.21
N LEU A 235 15.93 0.58 -6.38
CA LEU A 235 15.41 1.16 -7.62
C LEU A 235 16.31 0.87 -8.81
N THR A 236 15.70 0.36 -9.87
CA THR A 236 16.33 0.13 -11.18
C THR A 236 15.41 0.56 -12.31
N SER A 237 15.90 0.55 -13.53
CA SER A 237 15.09 0.79 -14.74
C SER A 237 14.01 -0.29 -14.99
N ALA A 238 14.02 -1.39 -14.23
CA ALA A 238 13.00 -2.44 -14.29
C ALA A 238 11.81 -2.18 -13.35
N ALA A 239 11.79 -1.07 -12.60
CA ALA A 239 10.64 -0.70 -11.77
C ALA A 239 9.38 -0.49 -12.63
N PRO A 240 8.19 -0.89 -12.12
CA PRO A 240 6.94 -0.66 -12.83
C PRO A 240 6.57 0.83 -12.84
N PRO A 241 5.56 1.26 -13.61
CA PRO A 241 4.96 2.58 -13.47
C PRO A 241 4.41 2.83 -12.06
N PHE A 242 4.54 4.08 -11.57
CA PHE A 242 4.11 4.49 -10.23
C PHE A 242 3.15 5.67 -10.26
N TYR A 243 2.09 5.57 -9.46
CA TYR A 243 1.28 6.69 -8.99
C TYR A 243 1.60 6.94 -7.53
N ILE A 244 2.12 8.10 -7.21
CA ILE A 244 2.54 8.47 -5.85
C ILE A 244 1.66 9.61 -5.39
N GLN A 245 0.92 9.43 -4.30
CA GLN A 245 0.05 10.44 -3.73
C GLN A 245 0.51 10.81 -2.32
N HIS A 246 0.52 12.11 -1.98
CA HIS A 246 1.00 12.56 -0.67
C HIS A 246 0.36 13.88 -0.26
N GLY A 247 0.04 14.02 1.03
CA GLY A 247 -0.46 15.28 1.58
C GLY A 247 0.67 16.30 1.82
N THR A 248 0.48 17.55 1.42
CA THR A 248 1.53 18.60 1.58
C THR A 248 1.76 18.99 3.03
N ARG A 249 0.86 18.62 3.95
CA ARG A 249 0.95 18.88 5.41
C ARG A 249 1.06 17.60 6.23
N ASP A 250 1.61 16.55 5.64
CA ASP A 250 1.81 15.28 6.34
C ASP A 250 2.78 15.45 7.53
N THR A 251 2.27 15.11 8.72
CA THR A 251 2.99 15.30 10.00
C THR A 251 3.73 14.05 10.46
N ILE A 252 3.56 12.92 9.75
CA ILE A 252 4.14 11.62 10.10
C ILE A 252 5.25 11.26 9.12
N ILE A 253 4.96 11.33 7.82
CA ILE A 253 5.93 11.10 6.75
C ILE A 253 6.04 12.37 5.92
N PRO A 254 7.18 13.09 5.98
CA PRO A 254 7.32 14.34 5.23
C PRO A 254 7.14 14.14 3.72
N PRO A 255 6.41 15.03 3.01
CA PRO A 255 6.13 14.88 1.57
C PRO A 255 7.38 14.86 0.69
N ILE A 256 8.51 15.35 1.19
CA ILE A 256 9.80 15.26 0.50
C ILE A 256 10.22 13.79 0.22
N GLN A 257 9.72 12.82 1.00
CA GLN A 257 9.92 11.39 0.73
C GLN A 257 9.34 11.01 -0.63
N ALA A 258 8.11 11.41 -0.91
CA ALA A 258 7.42 11.16 -2.17
C ALA A 258 8.02 11.96 -3.33
N ILE A 259 8.41 13.22 -3.09
CA ILE A 259 9.00 14.10 -4.09
C ILE A 259 10.35 13.55 -4.57
N ASP A 260 11.25 13.21 -3.64
CA ASP A 260 12.56 12.61 -3.96
C ASP A 260 12.40 11.28 -4.70
N PHE A 261 11.47 10.45 -4.24
CA PHE A 261 11.18 9.14 -4.86
C PHE A 261 10.69 9.28 -6.29
N ALA A 262 9.70 10.15 -6.53
CA ALA A 262 9.19 10.43 -7.86
C ALA A 262 10.29 10.97 -8.80
N GLY A 263 11.15 11.88 -8.29
CA GLY A 263 12.28 12.42 -9.05
C GLY A 263 13.26 11.32 -9.49
N ARG A 264 13.60 10.40 -8.58
CA ARG A 264 14.49 9.26 -8.88
C ARG A 264 13.87 8.28 -9.87
N LEU A 265 12.59 7.92 -9.66
CA LEU A 265 11.86 7.04 -10.58
C LEU A 265 11.81 7.63 -11.99
N ARG A 266 11.48 8.92 -12.14
CA ARG A 266 11.43 9.59 -13.45
C ARG A 266 12.77 9.51 -14.19
N GLY A 267 13.88 9.61 -13.46
CA GLY A 267 15.22 9.44 -14.03
C GLY A 267 15.53 8.01 -14.49
N LEU A 268 14.86 7.00 -13.93
CA LEU A 268 15.13 5.58 -14.20
C LEU A 268 14.19 4.98 -15.24
N ILE A 269 12.89 5.32 -15.19
CA ILE A 269 11.86 4.66 -15.99
C ILE A 269 11.13 5.58 -16.98
N GLY A 270 11.44 6.88 -16.97
CA GLY A 270 10.77 7.92 -17.77
C GLY A 270 9.66 8.67 -17.04
N GLY A 271 9.49 9.94 -17.37
CA GLY A 271 8.54 10.82 -16.67
C GLY A 271 7.09 10.45 -16.87
N GLU A 272 6.75 9.90 -18.03
CA GLU A 272 5.40 9.46 -18.41
C GLU A 272 4.87 8.28 -17.59
N LYS A 273 5.77 7.53 -16.96
CA LYS A 273 5.44 6.38 -16.11
C LYS A 273 5.31 6.72 -14.63
N VAL A 274 5.49 8.00 -14.25
CA VAL A 274 5.51 8.41 -12.84
C VAL A 274 4.63 9.63 -12.62
N VAL A 275 3.49 9.40 -11.97
CA VAL A 275 2.60 10.45 -11.48
C VAL A 275 2.98 10.78 -10.04
N LEU A 276 3.17 12.06 -9.73
CA LEU A 276 3.24 12.57 -8.36
C LEU A 276 2.04 13.51 -8.17
N ASP A 277 1.15 13.12 -7.27
CA ASP A 277 -0.06 13.84 -6.91
C ASP A 277 0.08 14.34 -5.47
N LEU A 278 0.24 15.65 -5.31
CA LEU A 278 0.36 16.29 -4.01
C LEU A 278 -0.98 16.93 -3.63
N ILE A 279 -1.63 16.39 -2.61
CA ILE A 279 -2.91 16.89 -2.12
C ILE A 279 -2.63 18.06 -1.18
N GLU A 280 -2.99 19.28 -1.64
CA GLU A 280 -2.71 20.52 -0.90
C GLU A 280 -3.46 20.58 0.42
N GLY A 281 -2.73 20.86 1.50
CA GLY A 281 -3.26 20.96 2.86
C GLY A 281 -3.55 19.63 3.55
N ALA A 282 -3.60 18.51 2.82
CA ALA A 282 -3.84 17.19 3.40
C ALA A 282 -2.70 16.78 4.35
N LYS A 283 -3.06 16.14 5.45
CA LYS A 283 -2.14 15.57 6.43
C LYS A 283 -1.80 14.12 6.05
N HIS A 284 -1.43 13.30 7.02
CA HIS A 284 -1.19 11.88 6.77
C HIS A 284 -2.49 11.15 6.44
N VAL A 285 -2.40 10.17 5.55
CA VAL A 285 -3.50 9.25 5.26
C VAL A 285 -4.04 8.64 6.56
N GLY A 286 -5.37 8.50 6.65
CA GLY A 286 -6.04 8.10 7.88
C GLY A 286 -6.45 9.24 8.81
N THR A 287 -5.85 10.41 8.62
CA THR A 287 -6.25 11.64 9.32
C THR A 287 -6.77 12.72 8.37
N SER A 288 -6.77 12.42 7.09
CA SER A 288 -7.17 13.29 5.99
C SER A 288 -8.16 12.57 5.08
N PRO A 289 -9.43 13.02 5.02
CA PRO A 289 -10.47 12.36 4.23
C PRO A 289 -10.21 12.44 2.72
N GLU A 290 -9.40 13.38 2.27
CA GLU A 290 -9.09 13.62 0.86
C GLU A 290 -8.56 12.36 0.16
N PHE A 291 -7.79 11.53 0.87
CA PHE A 291 -7.23 10.30 0.29
C PHE A 291 -8.27 9.22 -0.05
N ILE A 292 -9.48 9.31 0.53
CA ILE A 292 -10.57 8.38 0.27
C ILE A 292 -11.70 9.01 -0.55
N GLU A 293 -11.57 10.27 -0.95
CA GLU A 293 -12.50 10.92 -1.87
C GLU A 293 -12.46 10.24 -3.23
N GLU A 294 -13.63 10.07 -3.83
CA GLU A 294 -13.82 9.32 -5.08
C GLU A 294 -12.90 9.83 -6.20
N GLU A 295 -12.74 11.14 -6.35
CA GLU A 295 -11.93 11.73 -7.42
C GLU A 295 -10.46 11.33 -7.32
N HIS A 296 -9.89 11.35 -6.12
CA HIS A 296 -8.49 10.97 -5.89
C HIS A 296 -8.26 9.48 -6.19
N VAL A 297 -9.19 8.63 -5.75
CA VAL A 297 -9.10 7.18 -6.04
C VAL A 297 -9.29 6.88 -7.52
N LEU A 298 -10.28 7.52 -8.16
CA LEU A 298 -10.52 7.35 -9.60
C LEU A 298 -9.33 7.82 -10.46
N SER A 299 -8.58 8.81 -10.02
CA SER A 299 -7.36 9.26 -10.72
C SER A 299 -6.30 8.14 -10.75
N ILE A 300 -6.14 7.41 -9.66
CA ILE A 300 -5.27 6.23 -9.58
C ILE A 300 -5.77 5.12 -10.53
N LEU A 301 -7.07 4.84 -10.51
CA LEU A 301 -7.66 3.79 -11.36
C LEU A 301 -7.58 4.14 -12.85
N ARG A 302 -7.75 5.43 -13.22
CA ARG A 302 -7.53 5.92 -14.60
C ARG A 302 -6.08 5.70 -15.02
N PHE A 303 -5.12 6.02 -14.17
CA PHE A 303 -3.71 5.72 -14.44
C PHE A 303 -3.49 4.22 -14.68
N PHE A 304 -4.02 3.34 -13.84
CA PHE A 304 -3.89 1.89 -14.04
C PHE A 304 -4.55 1.41 -15.35
N ARG A 305 -5.66 2.03 -15.76
CA ARG A 305 -6.29 1.72 -17.05
C ARG A 305 -5.41 2.05 -18.24
N THR A 306 -4.56 3.08 -18.18
CA THR A 306 -3.62 3.37 -19.25
C THR A 306 -2.54 2.29 -19.41
N LEU A 307 -2.40 1.44 -18.42
CA LEU A 307 -1.43 0.36 -18.40
C LEU A 307 -2.03 -0.99 -18.85
N LEU A 308 -3.36 -1.12 -19.00
CA LEU A 308 -4.01 -2.33 -19.49
C LEU A 308 -3.81 -2.51 -20.98
#